data_8d604d4bf5f19c4e2bdda6225d1f6cfe
#
_entry.id   8d604d4bf5f19c4e2bdda6225d1f6cfe
#
_cell.length_a   1.000
_cell.length_b   1.000
_cell.length_c   1.000
_cell.angle_alpha   90.00
_cell.angle_beta   90.00
_cell.angle_gamma   90.00
#
_symmetry.space_group_name_H-M   'P 1'
#
loop_
_entity.id
_entity.type
_entity.pdbx_description
1 polymer ?
#
loop_
_entity_poly.entity_id
_entity_poly.type
_entity_poly.pdbx_seq_one_letter_code
_entity_poly.pdbx_strand_id
1 'polypeptide(L)'
;VAAELKKPNLKPNPPSVDHEFVRRIYLDTNGTIPTAQRAKLFLRSRSSSKRSILIDRLLGQPGYGSQMYNWLADIMRLVDKVNNNTYLRPYSDWVKQSLRDNTPWDKMVNDMLSSDGKVWQNPAAGFVLRDPGMPLDNLNNAVRMFMGTRIGCAQCHDHPFDRWTQKEFYQLAAFTGGTEYRLARN
;
A
#
# COMPACT_ATOMS: atom_id res chain seq x y z
N VAL A 1 20.71 -3.28 8.79
CA VAL A 1 20.92 -1.95 9.42
C VAL A 1 22.06 -2.01 10.42
N ALA A 2 22.04 -2.88 11.45
CA ALA A 2 23.11 -2.93 12.46
C ALA A 2 24.51 -3.23 11.89
N ALA A 3 24.61 -4.08 10.86
CA ALA A 3 25.89 -4.40 10.21
C ALA A 3 26.43 -3.22 9.37
N GLU A 4 25.53 -2.45 8.73
CA GLU A 4 25.91 -1.27 7.94
C GLU A 4 26.37 -0.09 8.81
N LEU A 5 25.78 0.07 10.01
CA LEU A 5 26.17 1.10 10.96
C LEU A 5 27.60 0.87 11.53
N LYS A 6 28.07 -0.38 11.57
CA LYS A 6 29.42 -0.71 12.05
C LYS A 6 30.52 -0.29 11.06
N LYS A 7 30.27 -0.34 9.74
CA LYS A 7 31.24 0.02 8.72
C LYS A 7 31.75 1.47 8.83
N PRO A 8 30.89 2.48 8.95
CA PRO A 8 31.30 3.87 9.16
C PRO A 8 31.53 4.23 10.64
N ASN A 9 31.57 3.28 11.56
CA ASN A 9 31.69 3.51 13.02
C ASN A 9 30.61 4.46 13.57
N LEU A 10 29.40 4.40 13.01
CA LEU A 10 28.26 5.20 13.47
C LEU A 10 27.54 4.50 14.63
N LYS A 11 27.17 5.28 15.64
CA LYS A 11 26.32 4.80 16.74
C LYS A 11 24.86 5.13 16.41
N PRO A 12 23.95 4.16 16.56
CA PRO A 12 22.51 4.46 16.45
C PRO A 12 22.09 5.43 17.55
N ASN A 13 21.10 6.25 17.26
CA ASN A 13 20.46 7.06 18.30
C ASN A 13 19.87 6.17 19.40
N PRO A 14 19.82 6.66 20.65
CA PRO A 14 19.16 5.91 21.72
C PRO A 14 17.68 5.68 21.39
N PRO A 15 17.06 4.62 21.95
CA PRO A 15 15.63 4.41 21.82
C PRO A 15 14.85 5.64 22.29
N SER A 16 13.74 5.95 21.59
CA SER A 16 12.86 7.04 21.97
C SER A 16 12.36 6.90 23.42
N VAL A 17 12.20 8.01 24.11
CA VAL A 17 11.59 8.04 25.44
C VAL A 17 10.08 7.74 25.37
N ASP A 18 9.47 7.37 26.49
CA ASP A 18 8.08 6.88 26.49
C ASP A 18 7.04 7.90 26.01
N HIS A 19 7.24 9.18 26.27
CA HIS A 19 6.29 10.21 25.79
C HIS A 19 6.39 10.44 24.27
N GLU A 20 7.57 10.29 23.69
CA GLU A 20 7.74 10.28 22.24
C GLU A 20 7.17 8.99 21.63
N PHE A 21 7.49 7.85 22.23
CA PHE A 21 7.03 6.55 21.77
C PHE A 21 5.50 6.49 21.71
N VAL A 22 4.80 6.86 22.78
CA VAL A 22 3.34 6.77 22.81
C VAL A 22 2.68 7.66 21.76
N ARG A 23 3.23 8.85 21.50
CA ARG A 23 2.73 9.73 20.45
C ARG A 23 2.97 9.13 19.07
N ARG A 24 4.19 8.68 18.78
CA ARG A 24 4.60 8.15 17.48
C ARG A 24 3.84 6.90 17.12
N ILE A 25 3.75 5.92 18.03
CA ILE A 25 3.08 4.66 17.74
C ILE A 25 1.59 4.85 17.44
N TYR A 26 0.90 5.80 18.09
CA TYR A 26 -0.48 6.13 17.75
C TYR A 26 -0.62 6.76 16.36
N LEU A 27 0.29 7.66 15.99
CA LEU A 27 0.30 8.28 14.67
C LEU A 27 0.61 7.26 13.58
N ASP A 28 1.63 6.42 13.79
CA ASP A 28 2.09 5.45 12.80
C ASP A 28 1.04 4.34 12.57
N THR A 29 0.36 3.90 13.63
CA THR A 29 -0.60 2.78 13.53
C THR A 29 -2.04 3.23 13.25
N ASN A 30 -2.51 4.31 13.88
CA ASN A 30 -3.92 4.70 13.85
C ASN A 30 -4.17 6.08 13.20
N GLY A 31 -3.09 6.79 12.79
CA GLY A 31 -3.19 8.12 12.17
C GLY A 31 -3.67 9.23 13.12
N THR A 32 -3.74 8.96 14.43
CA THR A 32 -4.26 9.89 15.44
C THR A 32 -3.34 9.98 16.64
N ILE A 33 -3.43 11.06 17.41
CA ILE A 33 -2.74 11.15 18.70
C ILE A 33 -3.51 10.41 19.81
N PRO A 34 -2.84 9.92 20.86
CA PRO A 34 -3.52 9.33 22.01
C PRO A 34 -4.35 10.39 22.75
N THR A 35 -5.46 9.98 23.35
CA THR A 35 -6.15 10.85 24.33
C THR A 35 -5.26 11.08 25.55
N ALA A 36 -5.44 12.22 26.23
CA ALA A 36 -4.69 12.56 27.44
C ALA A 36 -4.77 11.45 28.49
N GLN A 37 -5.93 10.80 28.65
CA GLN A 37 -6.12 9.69 29.57
C GLN A 37 -5.27 8.46 29.18
N ARG A 38 -5.29 8.06 27.89
CA ARG A 38 -4.51 6.93 27.38
C ARG A 38 -3.01 7.18 27.50
N ALA A 39 -2.56 8.38 27.16
CA ALA A 39 -1.16 8.77 27.33
C ALA A 39 -0.73 8.72 28.80
N LYS A 40 -1.51 9.28 29.73
CA LYS A 40 -1.23 9.22 31.18
C LYS A 40 -1.17 7.80 31.72
N LEU A 41 -2.09 6.91 31.31
CA LEU A 41 -2.09 5.50 31.72
C LEU A 41 -0.82 4.78 31.25
N PHE A 42 -0.43 4.99 29.98
CA PHE A 42 0.80 4.41 29.44
C PHE A 42 2.05 4.92 30.17
N LEU A 43 2.17 6.23 30.40
CA LEU A 43 3.33 6.83 31.04
C LEU A 43 3.48 6.39 32.51
N ARG A 44 2.37 6.19 33.23
CA ARG A 44 2.36 5.72 34.62
C ARG A 44 2.67 4.22 34.78
N SER A 45 2.51 3.45 33.70
CA SER A 45 2.78 2.01 33.74
C SER A 45 4.26 1.74 33.95
N ARG A 46 4.59 0.87 34.92
CA ARG A 46 5.94 0.40 35.21
C ARG A 46 6.28 -0.95 34.55
N SER A 47 5.36 -1.51 33.77
CA SER A 47 5.58 -2.78 33.07
C SER A 47 6.68 -2.63 32.01
N SER A 48 7.63 -3.57 32.00
CA SER A 48 8.70 -3.67 31.02
C SER A 48 8.14 -3.97 29.61
N SER A 49 6.98 -4.61 29.51
CA SER A 49 6.29 -4.96 28.25
C SER A 49 5.23 -3.95 27.81
N LYS A 50 5.13 -2.78 28.47
CA LYS A 50 4.06 -1.80 28.14
C LYS A 50 4.06 -1.34 26.69
N ARG A 51 5.21 -1.28 26.02
CA ARG A 51 5.32 -0.88 24.63
C ARG A 51 4.76 -1.95 23.69
N SER A 52 5.14 -3.22 23.85
CA SER A 52 4.60 -4.32 23.05
C SER A 52 3.09 -4.47 23.24
N ILE A 53 2.62 -4.44 24.49
CA ILE A 53 1.18 -4.49 24.80
C ILE A 53 0.41 -3.35 24.13
N LEU A 54 0.99 -2.14 24.07
CA LEU A 54 0.36 -1.02 23.38
C LEU A 54 0.32 -1.24 21.88
N ILE A 55 1.40 -1.72 21.27
CA ILE A 55 1.47 -2.04 19.84
C ILE A 55 0.39 -3.06 19.49
N ASP A 56 0.35 -4.21 20.17
CA ASP A 56 -0.63 -5.28 19.91
C ASP A 56 -2.08 -4.76 20.01
N ARG A 57 -2.35 -3.93 21.02
CA ARG A 57 -3.65 -3.31 21.20
C ARG A 57 -4.02 -2.39 20.03
N LEU A 58 -3.08 -1.57 19.54
CA LEU A 58 -3.34 -0.63 18.46
C LEU A 58 -3.53 -1.34 17.12
N LEU A 59 -2.76 -2.39 16.85
CA LEU A 59 -2.91 -3.22 15.66
C LEU A 59 -4.28 -3.91 15.58
N GLY A 60 -4.87 -4.25 16.73
CA GLY A 60 -6.22 -4.81 16.80
C GLY A 60 -7.36 -3.78 16.74
N GLN A 61 -7.08 -2.48 16.60
CA GLN A 61 -8.13 -1.45 16.57
C GLN A 61 -8.56 -1.09 15.13
N PRO A 62 -9.84 -0.69 14.94
CA PRO A 62 -10.33 -0.23 13.62
C PRO A 62 -9.50 0.93 13.02
N GLY A 63 -8.88 1.75 13.87
CA GLY A 63 -8.00 2.85 13.44
C GLY A 63 -6.81 2.38 12.61
N TYR A 64 -6.25 1.20 12.94
CA TYR A 64 -5.16 0.60 12.17
C TYR A 64 -5.60 0.31 10.72
N GLY A 65 -6.72 -0.34 10.52
CA GLY A 65 -7.26 -0.63 9.18
C GLY A 65 -7.52 0.65 8.38
N SER A 66 -8.02 1.71 9.03
CA SER A 66 -8.26 3.01 8.37
C SER A 66 -6.94 3.69 7.97
N GLN A 67 -5.95 3.69 8.85
CA GLN A 67 -4.64 4.29 8.57
C GLN A 67 -3.91 3.53 7.45
N MET A 68 -3.90 2.21 7.51
CA MET A 68 -3.28 1.38 6.47
C MET A 68 -4.01 1.51 5.13
N TYR A 69 -5.35 1.66 5.15
CA TYR A 69 -6.10 1.93 3.93
C TYR A 69 -5.70 3.28 3.30
N ASN A 70 -5.59 4.34 4.08
CA ASN A 70 -5.18 5.65 3.55
C ASN A 70 -3.78 5.58 2.93
N TRP A 71 -2.83 4.97 3.63
CA TRP A 71 -1.46 4.78 3.12
C TRP A 71 -1.44 3.94 1.84
N LEU A 72 -2.16 2.83 1.81
CA LEU A 72 -2.22 1.95 0.63
C LEU A 72 -2.98 2.60 -0.52
N ALA A 73 -4.05 3.36 -0.22
CA ALA A 73 -4.82 4.11 -1.20
C ALA A 73 -3.96 5.14 -1.95
N ASP A 74 -3.09 5.85 -1.24
CA ASP A 74 -2.14 6.79 -1.86
C ASP A 74 -1.16 6.07 -2.80
N ILE A 75 -0.56 4.97 -2.35
CA ILE A 75 0.38 4.17 -3.16
C ILE A 75 -0.33 3.60 -4.40
N MET A 76 -1.50 3.02 -4.20
CA MET A 76 -2.28 2.38 -5.26
C MET A 76 -3.10 3.38 -6.08
N ARG A 77 -3.06 4.67 -5.72
CA ARG A 77 -3.85 5.73 -6.37
C ARG A 77 -5.33 5.37 -6.43
N LEU A 78 -5.87 4.85 -5.33
CA LEU A 78 -7.28 4.46 -5.25
C LEU A 78 -8.15 5.70 -5.39
N VAL A 79 -9.19 5.57 -6.20
CA VAL A 79 -10.23 6.58 -6.39
C VAL A 79 -11.59 5.90 -6.35
N ASP A 80 -12.59 6.58 -5.82
CA ASP A 80 -13.94 6.05 -5.75
C ASP A 80 -14.66 6.11 -7.11
N LYS A 81 -14.15 6.92 -8.03
CA LYS A 81 -14.75 7.14 -9.35
C LYS A 81 -13.67 7.38 -10.39
N VAL A 82 -13.75 6.65 -11.50
CA VAL A 82 -12.90 6.85 -12.68
C VAL A 82 -13.78 7.35 -13.83
N ASN A 83 -13.31 8.37 -14.57
CA ASN A 83 -14.04 8.94 -15.71
C ASN A 83 -15.56 9.07 -15.43
N ASN A 84 -16.28 9.71 -16.25
CA ASN A 84 -17.61 10.23 -16.02
C ASN A 84 -18.67 9.36 -15.29
N ASN A 85 -18.48 8.05 -15.01
CA ASN A 85 -19.47 7.29 -14.24
C ASN A 85 -19.03 5.89 -13.75
N THR A 86 -17.74 5.53 -13.83
CA THR A 86 -17.31 4.22 -13.34
C THR A 86 -16.99 4.31 -11.84
N TYR A 87 -17.84 3.70 -11.02
CA TYR A 87 -17.64 3.64 -9.58
C TYR A 87 -16.73 2.46 -9.21
N LEU A 88 -15.63 2.76 -8.50
CA LEU A 88 -14.69 1.77 -7.98
C LEU A 88 -14.89 1.46 -6.50
N ARG A 89 -16.02 1.86 -5.92
CA ARG A 89 -16.34 1.59 -4.51
C ARG A 89 -16.23 0.12 -4.13
N PRO A 90 -16.70 -0.85 -4.93
CA PRO A 90 -16.51 -2.27 -4.59
C PRO A 90 -15.04 -2.64 -4.42
N TYR A 91 -14.15 -2.08 -5.26
CA TYR A 91 -12.72 -2.29 -5.14
C TYR A 91 -12.15 -1.64 -3.87
N SER A 92 -12.49 -0.39 -3.59
CA SER A 92 -12.09 0.29 -2.36
C SER A 92 -12.55 -0.45 -1.10
N ASP A 93 -13.78 -0.96 -1.11
CA ASP A 93 -14.35 -1.72 0.02
C ASP A 93 -13.66 -3.10 0.15
N TRP A 94 -13.30 -3.75 -0.95
CA TRP A 94 -12.51 -4.98 -0.95
C TRP A 94 -11.11 -4.77 -0.36
N VAL A 95 -10.41 -3.70 -0.72
CA VAL A 95 -9.11 -3.34 -0.12
C VAL A 95 -9.25 -3.12 1.39
N LYS A 96 -10.27 -2.37 1.83
CA LYS A 96 -10.54 -2.16 3.26
C LYS A 96 -10.82 -3.48 4.00
N GLN A 97 -11.57 -4.37 3.37
CA GLN A 97 -11.89 -5.67 3.97
C GLN A 97 -10.64 -6.55 4.04
N SER A 98 -9.84 -6.61 2.97
CA SER A 98 -8.59 -7.37 2.94
C SER A 98 -7.61 -6.92 4.03
N LEU A 99 -7.54 -5.61 4.31
CA LEU A 99 -6.73 -5.07 5.40
C LEU A 99 -7.28 -5.45 6.79
N ARG A 100 -8.61 -5.45 6.97
CA ARG A 100 -9.25 -5.89 8.22
C ARG A 100 -9.04 -7.37 8.50
N ASP A 101 -9.11 -8.18 7.44
CA ASP A 101 -8.94 -9.63 7.51
C ASP A 101 -7.45 -10.03 7.55
N ASN A 102 -6.55 -9.05 7.52
CA ASN A 102 -5.10 -9.25 7.41
C ASN A 102 -4.74 -10.22 6.27
N THR A 103 -5.39 -10.05 5.11
CA THR A 103 -5.12 -10.86 3.92
C THR A 103 -3.66 -10.71 3.51
N PRO A 104 -2.92 -11.80 3.27
CA PRO A 104 -1.53 -11.74 2.84
C PRO A 104 -1.35 -10.87 1.60
N TRP A 105 -0.29 -10.07 1.57
CA TRP A 105 -0.05 -9.10 0.51
C TRP A 105 0.11 -9.74 -0.86
N ASP A 106 0.84 -10.85 -0.94
CA ASP A 106 1.01 -11.66 -2.16
C ASP A 106 -0.33 -12.14 -2.72
N LYS A 107 -1.25 -12.56 -1.82
CA LYS A 107 -2.60 -12.94 -2.22
C LYS A 107 -3.38 -11.74 -2.78
N MET A 108 -3.33 -10.59 -2.13
CA MET A 108 -3.99 -9.38 -2.62
C MET A 108 -3.47 -8.98 -4.01
N VAL A 109 -2.14 -9.03 -4.20
CA VAL A 109 -1.50 -8.72 -5.49
C VAL A 109 -1.91 -9.72 -6.57
N ASN A 110 -1.89 -11.01 -6.24
CA ASN A 110 -2.36 -12.06 -7.16
C ASN A 110 -3.82 -11.83 -7.57
N ASP A 111 -4.70 -11.59 -6.59
CA ASP A 111 -6.12 -11.35 -6.85
C ASP A 111 -6.33 -10.12 -7.76
N MET A 112 -5.54 -9.05 -7.60
CA MET A 112 -5.61 -7.85 -8.45
C MET A 112 -5.10 -8.09 -9.88
N LEU A 113 -3.99 -8.81 -10.03
CA LEU A 113 -3.34 -8.98 -11.34
C LEU A 113 -3.96 -10.10 -12.18
N SER A 114 -4.59 -11.10 -11.55
CA SER A 114 -5.23 -12.24 -12.21
C SER A 114 -6.75 -12.16 -12.26
N SER A 115 -7.35 -11.07 -11.76
CA SER A 115 -8.80 -10.94 -11.70
C SER A 115 -9.43 -10.69 -13.06
N ASP A 116 -10.58 -11.30 -13.26
CA ASP A 116 -11.45 -11.06 -14.42
C ASP A 116 -12.90 -10.82 -13.97
N GLY A 117 -13.78 -10.54 -14.91
CA GLY A 117 -15.20 -10.37 -14.68
C GLY A 117 -15.60 -8.96 -14.24
N LYS A 118 -16.77 -8.88 -13.62
CA LYS A 118 -17.38 -7.58 -13.29
C LYS A 118 -16.95 -7.13 -11.90
N VAL A 119 -16.57 -5.86 -11.75
CA VAL A 119 -16.06 -5.30 -10.48
C VAL A 119 -17.01 -5.49 -9.28
N TRP A 120 -18.31 -5.58 -9.50
CA TRP A 120 -19.29 -5.86 -8.43
C TRP A 120 -19.42 -7.35 -8.07
N GLN A 121 -18.89 -8.26 -8.89
CA GLN A 121 -18.80 -9.71 -8.63
C GLN A 121 -17.39 -10.10 -8.19
N ASN A 122 -16.37 -9.51 -8.82
CA ASN A 122 -14.96 -9.67 -8.48
C ASN A 122 -14.34 -8.28 -8.26
N PRO A 123 -14.40 -7.74 -7.04
CA PRO A 123 -13.94 -6.37 -6.77
C PRO A 123 -12.47 -6.11 -7.08
N ALA A 124 -11.59 -7.14 -6.99
CA ALA A 124 -10.16 -7.00 -7.30
C ALA A 124 -9.89 -6.56 -8.75
N ALA A 125 -10.82 -6.85 -9.69
CA ALA A 125 -10.77 -6.37 -11.07
C ALA A 125 -10.78 -4.84 -11.19
N GLY A 126 -11.17 -4.13 -10.13
CA GLY A 126 -11.08 -2.68 -10.05
C GLY A 126 -9.66 -2.13 -10.16
N PHE A 127 -8.64 -2.95 -9.90
CA PHE A 127 -7.24 -2.56 -10.09
C PHE A 127 -6.95 -2.14 -11.53
N VAL A 128 -7.42 -2.89 -12.50
CA VAL A 128 -7.22 -2.58 -13.93
C VAL A 128 -8.07 -1.38 -14.36
N LEU A 129 -9.27 -1.23 -13.81
CA LEU A 129 -10.17 -0.13 -14.14
C LEU A 129 -9.69 1.24 -13.65
N ARG A 130 -8.67 1.30 -12.80
CA ARG A 130 -8.08 2.55 -12.35
C ARG A 130 -7.41 3.33 -13.50
N ASP A 131 -6.77 2.64 -14.44
CA ASP A 131 -6.09 3.23 -15.60
C ASP A 131 -6.77 2.77 -16.92
N PRO A 132 -8.08 3.09 -17.14
CA PRO A 132 -8.84 2.55 -18.24
C PRO A 132 -8.32 3.09 -19.58
N GLY A 133 -7.99 2.18 -20.52
CA GLY A 133 -7.41 2.54 -21.82
C GLY A 133 -5.94 2.94 -21.79
N MET A 134 -5.28 2.78 -20.64
CA MET A 134 -3.89 3.17 -20.42
C MET A 134 -3.06 1.97 -19.93
N PRO A 135 -2.90 0.91 -20.74
CA PRO A 135 -2.25 -0.33 -20.28
C PRO A 135 -0.78 -0.14 -19.91
N LEU A 136 -0.07 0.79 -20.55
CA LEU A 136 1.33 1.10 -20.23
C LEU A 136 1.47 1.85 -18.90
N ASP A 137 0.53 2.75 -18.59
CA ASP A 137 0.48 3.42 -17.28
C ASP A 137 0.10 2.43 -16.16
N ASN A 138 -0.83 1.51 -16.45
CA ASN A 138 -1.18 0.45 -15.52
C ASN A 138 0.05 -0.43 -15.21
N LEU A 139 0.82 -0.83 -16.22
CA LEU A 139 2.08 -1.56 -16.05
C LEU A 139 3.07 -0.76 -15.19
N ASN A 140 3.34 0.50 -15.55
CA ASN A 140 4.28 1.34 -14.81
C ASN A 140 3.91 1.47 -13.33
N ASN A 141 2.62 1.65 -13.05
CA ASN A 141 2.10 1.73 -11.70
C ASN A 141 2.21 0.39 -10.97
N ALA A 142 1.88 -0.73 -11.61
CA ALA A 142 2.00 -2.07 -11.05
C ALA A 142 3.45 -2.39 -10.66
N VAL A 143 4.40 -2.16 -11.57
CA VAL A 143 5.82 -2.41 -11.31
C VAL A 143 6.35 -1.52 -10.17
N ARG A 144 5.95 -0.24 -10.15
CA ARG A 144 6.34 0.67 -9.08
C ARG A 144 5.79 0.24 -7.72
N MET A 145 4.54 -0.20 -7.65
CA MET A 145 3.88 -0.60 -6.41
C MET A 145 4.33 -1.96 -5.90
N PHE A 146 4.45 -2.94 -6.79
CA PHE A 146 4.64 -4.34 -6.40
C PHE A 146 6.10 -4.79 -6.48
N MET A 147 6.90 -4.17 -7.34
CA MET A 147 8.32 -4.51 -7.52
C MET A 147 9.28 -3.42 -7.00
N GLY A 148 8.76 -2.26 -6.58
CA GLY A 148 9.56 -1.17 -6.02
C GLY A 148 10.53 -0.50 -7.01
N THR A 149 10.35 -0.72 -8.31
CA THR A 149 11.22 -0.16 -9.35
C THR A 149 10.44 0.72 -10.32
N ARG A 150 11.13 1.60 -11.04
CA ARG A 150 10.55 2.50 -12.03
C ARG A 150 11.08 2.13 -13.40
N ILE A 151 10.20 1.68 -14.28
CA ILE A 151 10.55 1.27 -15.64
C ILE A 151 10.03 2.23 -16.72
N GLY A 152 9.37 3.32 -16.34
CA GLY A 152 8.69 4.23 -17.29
C GLY A 152 9.59 4.82 -18.37
N CYS A 153 10.88 5.07 -18.09
CA CYS A 153 11.83 5.53 -19.11
C CYS A 153 12.02 4.50 -20.22
N ALA A 154 11.94 3.22 -19.89
CA ALA A 154 12.10 2.13 -20.84
C ALA A 154 10.94 2.01 -21.85
N GLN A 155 9.86 2.76 -21.70
CA GLN A 155 8.81 2.88 -22.70
C GLN A 155 9.31 3.48 -24.02
N CYS A 156 10.25 4.42 -23.98
CA CYS A 156 10.71 5.16 -25.17
C CYS A 156 12.15 4.79 -25.59
N HIS A 157 13.01 4.43 -24.65
CA HIS A 157 14.41 4.06 -24.88
C HIS A 157 14.90 3.18 -23.70
N ASP A 158 16.06 2.55 -23.83
CA ASP A 158 16.65 1.81 -22.71
C ASP A 158 16.82 2.73 -21.49
N HIS A 159 16.56 2.18 -20.30
CA HIS A 159 16.56 2.98 -19.08
C HIS A 159 17.93 3.59 -18.81
N PRO A 160 18.05 4.93 -18.61
CA PRO A 160 19.34 5.60 -18.56
C PRO A 160 20.17 5.32 -17.30
N PHE A 161 19.54 4.80 -16.21
CA PHE A 161 20.15 4.60 -14.91
C PHE A 161 19.92 3.21 -14.32
N ASP A 162 19.24 2.32 -15.06
CA ASP A 162 18.92 0.97 -14.60
C ASP A 162 19.01 -0.01 -15.78
N ARG A 163 18.99 -1.31 -15.51
CA ARG A 163 19.19 -2.39 -16.50
C ARG A 163 18.06 -2.58 -17.50
N TRP A 164 16.92 -1.96 -17.30
CA TRP A 164 15.69 -2.19 -18.09
C TRP A 164 15.85 -1.69 -19.52
N THR A 165 15.74 -2.60 -20.49
CA THR A 165 15.71 -2.26 -21.90
C THR A 165 14.29 -1.95 -22.36
N GLN A 166 14.16 -1.20 -23.46
CA GLN A 166 12.85 -0.96 -24.09
C GLN A 166 12.15 -2.28 -24.47
N LYS A 167 12.92 -3.27 -24.93
CA LYS A 167 12.40 -4.59 -25.28
C LYS A 167 11.77 -5.29 -24.05
N GLU A 168 12.45 -5.28 -22.90
CA GLU A 168 11.93 -5.88 -21.67
C GLU A 168 10.67 -5.15 -21.17
N PHE A 169 10.62 -3.83 -21.32
CA PHE A 169 9.42 -3.07 -21.03
C PHE A 169 8.22 -3.57 -21.82
N TYR A 170 8.36 -3.71 -23.16
CA TYR A 170 7.25 -4.18 -23.99
C TYR A 170 6.94 -5.67 -23.82
N GLN A 171 7.89 -6.49 -23.42
CA GLN A 171 7.62 -7.87 -23.02
C GLN A 171 6.72 -7.94 -21.77
N LEU A 172 6.96 -7.07 -20.78
CA LEU A 172 6.08 -6.92 -19.62
C LEU A 172 4.73 -6.30 -20.01
N ALA A 173 4.73 -5.30 -20.90
CA ALA A 173 3.52 -4.64 -21.37
C ALA A 173 2.55 -5.58 -22.11
N ALA A 174 3.04 -6.68 -22.66
CA ALA A 174 2.20 -7.69 -23.30
C ALA A 174 1.17 -8.31 -22.34
N PHE A 175 1.48 -8.39 -21.05
CA PHE A 175 0.56 -8.90 -20.02
C PHE A 175 -0.58 -7.92 -19.72
N THR A 176 -0.35 -6.61 -19.78
CA THR A 176 -1.38 -5.60 -19.56
C THR A 176 -2.07 -5.17 -20.84
N GLY A 177 -1.36 -5.24 -21.98
CA GLY A 177 -1.87 -4.83 -23.30
C GLY A 177 -3.00 -5.72 -23.83
N GLY A 178 -3.07 -6.98 -23.38
CA GLY A 178 -4.16 -7.90 -23.70
C GLY A 178 -5.42 -7.74 -22.84
N THR A 179 -5.39 -6.84 -21.86
CA THR A 179 -6.52 -6.63 -20.96
C THR A 179 -7.62 -5.82 -21.63
N GLU A 180 -8.75 -6.44 -21.90
CA GLU A 180 -9.96 -5.77 -22.37
C GLU A 180 -10.82 -5.33 -21.18
N TYR A 181 -11.35 -4.12 -21.22
CA TYR A 181 -12.33 -3.65 -20.27
C TYR A 181 -13.54 -3.06 -21.00
N ARG A 182 -14.72 -3.25 -20.44
CA ARG A 182 -15.96 -2.69 -20.95
C ARG A 182 -16.63 -1.88 -19.83
N LEU A 183 -16.82 -0.61 -20.07
CA LEU A 183 -17.67 0.21 -19.21
C LEU A 183 -19.13 -0.13 -19.52
N ALA A 184 -19.96 -0.28 -18.49
CA ALA A 184 -21.39 -0.42 -18.67
C ALA A 184 -21.90 0.83 -19.41
N ARG A 185 -22.53 0.63 -20.56
CA ARG A 185 -23.31 1.68 -21.22
C ARG A 185 -24.65 1.77 -20.50
N ASN A 186 -24.97 2.95 -19.97
CA ASN A 186 -26.32 3.27 -19.52
C ASN A 186 -27.27 3.29 -20.69
#